data_bb79ea43c9e6a0337f673207c6d07f3b
#
_entry.id   bb79ea43c9e6a0337f673207c6d07f3b
#
_cell.length_a   1.000
_cell.length_b   1.000
_cell.length_c   1.000
_cell.angle_alpha   90.00
_cell.angle_beta   90.00
_cell.angle_gamma   90.00
#
_symmetry.space_group_name_H-M   'P 1'
#
loop_
_entity.id
_entity.type
_entity.pdbx_description
1 polymer ?
#
loop_
_entity_poly.entity_id
_entity_poly.type
_entity_poly.pdbx_seq_one_letter_code
_entity_poly.pdbx_strand_id
1 'polypeptide(L)'
;MFLSGCVSEFNPATGREETLLYGDEKEKNIGASVSVQVEKTVKLNTDVDVNERSEKVLKRIIAVCDRKDLVYTVRVIEDDAVNAFSLPGGYVYVNRGLIDLMTNDDQLAAVIAHEIAHITAKHAMKRLQGAYGAMVLEGAAIASGQGGMAAGVGIAADSLLFANSREDEFEADRLGVRYMKRAGYDPSQMRVMLGKLLEHQMKEPPRPFIYWRTHPFIPQRMARANEAAKGAAEFRDYLNITGEEK
;
A
#
# COMPACT_ATOMS: atom_id res chain seq x y z
N MET A 1 8.64 9.75 32.58
CA MET A 1 7.47 9.72 31.71
C MET A 1 7.85 10.53 30.47
N PHE A 2 8.42 9.86 29.47
CA PHE A 2 8.80 10.54 28.23
C PHE A 2 7.56 10.59 27.33
N LEU A 3 7.01 11.76 27.16
CA LEU A 3 6.09 12.06 26.06
C LEU A 3 6.90 11.86 24.78
N SER A 4 6.73 10.73 24.11
CA SER A 4 7.19 10.55 22.74
C SER A 4 6.48 11.61 21.90
N GLY A 5 7.22 12.66 21.56
CA GLY A 5 6.67 13.77 20.78
C GLY A 5 6.20 13.27 19.40
N CYS A 6 5.07 13.77 18.95
CA CYS A 6 4.66 13.62 17.56
C CYS A 6 5.79 14.12 16.65
N VAL A 7 6.12 13.35 15.63
CA VAL A 7 7.07 13.77 14.60
C VAL A 7 6.26 14.43 13.50
N SER A 8 6.52 15.73 13.26
CA SER A 8 6.00 16.40 12.07
C SER A 8 7.04 16.28 10.97
N GLU A 9 6.64 15.73 9.84
CA GLU A 9 7.53 15.44 8.71
C GLU A 9 6.82 15.78 7.39
N PHE A 10 7.56 16.39 6.47
CA PHE A 10 7.06 16.62 5.12
C PHE A 10 7.07 15.30 4.33
N ASN A 11 5.90 14.86 3.87
CA ASN A 11 5.79 13.69 3.02
C ASN A 11 5.86 14.08 1.54
N PRO A 12 6.93 13.72 0.81
CA PRO A 12 7.10 14.11 -0.59
C PRO A 12 6.06 13.45 -1.52
N ALA A 13 5.49 12.30 -1.16
CA ALA A 13 4.48 11.63 -1.95
C ALA A 13 3.16 12.40 -1.94
N THR A 14 2.70 12.80 -0.75
CA THR A 14 1.44 13.55 -0.57
C THR A 14 1.62 15.06 -0.74
N GLY A 15 2.86 15.55 -0.53
CA GLY A 15 3.22 16.97 -0.56
C GLY A 15 2.65 17.75 0.61
N ARG A 16 2.46 17.11 1.75
CA ARG A 16 1.90 17.70 2.96
C ARG A 16 2.83 17.47 4.15
N GLU A 17 2.75 18.37 5.12
CA GLU A 17 3.24 18.11 6.46
C GLU A 17 2.32 17.09 7.15
N GLU A 18 2.90 16.05 7.70
CA GLU A 18 2.17 14.97 8.36
C GLU A 18 2.67 14.83 9.79
N THR A 19 1.75 14.79 10.74
CA THR A 19 2.07 14.55 12.15
C THR A 19 1.80 13.11 12.49
N LEU A 20 2.87 12.35 12.73
CA LEU A 20 2.81 10.94 13.05
C LEU A 20 3.31 10.67 14.48
N LEU A 21 2.69 9.70 15.15
CA LEU A 21 3.13 9.22 16.46
C LEU A 21 4.43 8.41 16.37
N TYR A 22 4.75 7.92 15.18
CA TYR A 22 5.88 7.03 14.94
C TYR A 22 6.70 7.54 13.74
N GLY A 23 8.00 7.72 13.95
CA GLY A 23 8.95 8.04 12.88
C GLY A 23 9.33 6.80 12.05
N ASP A 24 10.13 7.02 11.01
CA ASP A 24 10.50 6.02 9.99
C ASP A 24 11.12 4.74 10.56
N GLU A 25 11.98 4.83 11.56
CA GLU A 25 12.58 3.65 12.20
C GLU A 25 11.54 2.76 12.88
N LYS A 26 10.53 3.36 13.51
CA LYS A 26 9.43 2.60 14.12
C LYS A 26 8.54 1.99 13.06
N GLU A 27 8.27 2.70 11.96
CA GLU A 27 7.57 2.17 10.80
C GLU A 27 8.24 0.91 10.24
N LYS A 28 9.56 0.97 9.98
CA LYS A 28 10.36 -0.16 9.50
C LYS A 28 10.28 -1.37 10.43
N ASN A 29 10.43 -1.14 11.74
CA ASN A 29 10.37 -2.19 12.74
C ASN A 29 8.98 -2.85 12.85
N ILE A 30 7.91 -2.06 12.78
CA ILE A 30 6.54 -2.57 12.74
C ILE A 30 6.34 -3.43 11.50
N GLY A 31 6.70 -2.91 10.33
CA GLY A 31 6.58 -3.63 9.06
C GLY A 31 7.35 -4.95 9.07
N ALA A 32 8.60 -4.95 9.53
CA ALA A 32 9.42 -6.16 9.63
C ALA A 32 8.79 -7.21 10.56
N SER A 33 8.28 -6.77 11.71
CA SER A 33 7.64 -7.68 12.67
C SER A 33 6.36 -8.30 12.10
N VAL A 34 5.54 -7.50 11.41
CA VAL A 34 4.28 -7.98 10.82
C VAL A 34 4.58 -8.86 9.60
N SER A 35 5.57 -8.53 8.75
CA SER A 35 5.94 -9.37 7.60
C SER A 35 6.34 -10.77 8.02
N VAL A 36 7.13 -10.91 9.10
CA VAL A 36 7.51 -12.21 9.68
C VAL A 36 6.27 -13.01 10.13
N GLN A 37 5.25 -12.35 10.69
CA GLN A 37 4.02 -13.05 11.09
C GLN A 37 3.19 -13.46 9.86
N VAL A 38 3.06 -12.60 8.86
CA VAL A 38 2.37 -12.93 7.60
C VAL A 38 3.03 -14.13 6.93
N GLU A 39 4.35 -14.12 6.78
CA GLU A 39 5.09 -15.20 6.11
C GLU A 39 5.05 -16.54 6.85
N LYS A 40 4.71 -16.57 8.14
CA LYS A 40 4.42 -17.81 8.88
C LYS A 40 3.04 -18.40 8.58
N THR A 41 2.11 -17.59 8.11
CA THR A 41 0.71 -17.97 7.90
C THR A 41 0.35 -18.24 6.45
N VAL A 42 1.20 -17.79 5.52
CA VAL A 42 0.97 -17.93 4.08
C VAL A 42 2.03 -18.85 3.46
N LYS A 43 1.67 -19.47 2.34
CA LYS A 43 2.63 -20.21 1.50
C LYS A 43 3.14 -19.26 0.42
N LEU A 44 4.44 -19.00 0.38
CA LEU A 44 5.05 -18.22 -0.69
C LEU A 44 5.15 -19.04 -1.97
N ASN A 45 4.92 -18.39 -3.10
CA ASN A 45 5.06 -18.99 -4.43
C ASN A 45 6.54 -19.25 -4.73
N THR A 46 6.84 -20.40 -5.33
CA THR A 46 8.19 -20.84 -5.68
C THR A 46 8.48 -20.82 -7.18
N ASP A 47 7.53 -20.38 -7.99
CA ASP A 47 7.71 -20.22 -9.43
C ASP A 47 8.69 -19.07 -9.70
N VAL A 48 9.82 -19.40 -10.28
CA VAL A 48 10.93 -18.45 -10.51
C VAL A 48 10.51 -17.35 -11.46
N ASP A 49 9.82 -17.69 -12.55
CA ASP A 49 9.43 -16.73 -13.60
C ASP A 49 8.45 -15.69 -13.04
N VAL A 50 7.49 -16.12 -12.22
CA VAL A 50 6.50 -15.23 -11.59
C VAL A 50 7.17 -14.29 -10.59
N ASN A 51 8.08 -14.81 -9.79
CA ASN A 51 8.82 -14.01 -8.81
C ASN A 51 9.76 -13.00 -9.48
N GLU A 52 10.55 -13.43 -10.47
CA GLU A 52 11.45 -12.54 -11.23
C GLU A 52 10.67 -11.44 -11.98
N ARG A 53 9.54 -11.79 -12.59
CA ARG A 53 8.63 -10.83 -13.23
C ARG A 53 8.17 -9.77 -12.24
N SER A 54 7.73 -10.18 -11.05
CA SER A 54 7.24 -9.29 -10.01
C SER A 54 8.35 -8.37 -9.48
N GLU A 55 9.54 -8.93 -9.25
CA GLU A 55 10.71 -8.15 -8.84
C GLU A 55 11.18 -7.15 -9.90
N LYS A 56 11.16 -7.52 -11.17
CA LYS A 56 11.52 -6.64 -12.27
C LYS A 56 10.58 -5.43 -12.34
N VAL A 57 9.28 -5.65 -12.17
CA VAL A 57 8.30 -4.57 -12.13
C VAL A 57 8.52 -3.70 -10.89
N LEU A 58 8.69 -4.31 -9.70
CA LEU A 58 8.97 -3.58 -8.48
C LEU A 58 10.19 -2.66 -8.64
N LYS A 59 11.32 -3.19 -9.14
CA LYS A 59 12.56 -2.42 -9.31
C LYS A 59 12.36 -1.15 -10.15
N ARG A 60 11.55 -1.22 -11.20
CA ARG A 60 11.25 -0.05 -12.03
C ARG A 60 10.36 0.98 -11.30
N ILE A 61 9.37 0.51 -10.54
CA ILE A 61 8.47 1.40 -9.78
C ILE A 61 9.22 2.10 -8.64
N ILE A 62 10.03 1.37 -7.86
CA ILE A 62 10.76 1.97 -6.73
C ILE A 62 11.88 2.92 -7.18
N ALA A 63 12.39 2.75 -8.40
CA ALA A 63 13.35 3.71 -8.98
C ALA A 63 12.78 5.12 -9.10
N VAL A 64 11.45 5.27 -9.19
CA VAL A 64 10.76 6.54 -9.41
C VAL A 64 9.79 6.94 -8.30
N CYS A 65 9.58 6.10 -7.26
CA CYS A 65 8.71 6.42 -6.14
C CYS A 65 9.33 7.51 -5.24
N ASP A 66 8.53 8.14 -4.40
CA ASP A 66 8.94 9.32 -3.64
C ASP A 66 9.72 9.01 -2.35
N ARG A 67 9.65 7.76 -1.82
CA ARG A 67 10.42 7.36 -0.64
C ARG A 67 11.54 6.41 -1.01
N LYS A 68 12.80 6.88 -0.80
CA LYS A 68 14.05 6.15 -1.09
C LYS A 68 14.72 5.57 0.15
N ASP A 69 14.21 5.89 1.31
CA ASP A 69 14.71 5.49 2.63
C ASP A 69 14.33 4.05 3.02
N LEU A 70 13.47 3.39 2.22
CA LEU A 70 12.96 2.05 2.46
C LEU A 70 13.62 1.01 1.54
N VAL A 71 13.74 -0.21 2.08
CA VAL A 71 14.03 -1.40 1.28
C VAL A 71 12.73 -2.07 0.89
N TYR A 72 12.41 -2.01 -0.40
CA TYR A 72 11.16 -2.59 -0.90
C TYR A 72 11.33 -4.04 -1.31
N THR A 73 10.34 -4.86 -0.99
CA THR A 73 10.26 -6.25 -1.39
C THR A 73 8.88 -6.58 -1.94
N VAL A 74 8.81 -7.46 -2.94
CA VAL A 74 7.56 -8.07 -3.36
C VAL A 74 7.63 -9.57 -3.11
N ARG A 75 6.55 -10.14 -2.55
CA ARG A 75 6.37 -11.58 -2.33
C ARG A 75 5.09 -12.02 -3.01
N VAL A 76 5.18 -13.07 -3.78
CA VAL A 76 3.99 -13.71 -4.35
C VAL A 76 3.51 -14.79 -3.37
N ILE A 77 2.23 -14.74 -3.01
CA ILE A 77 1.57 -15.73 -2.16
C ILE A 77 0.90 -16.77 -3.06
N GLU A 78 1.09 -18.04 -2.74
CA GLU A 78 0.44 -19.17 -3.41
C GLU A 78 -0.99 -19.33 -2.90
N ASP A 79 -1.85 -18.44 -3.36
CA ASP A 79 -3.28 -18.36 -3.02
C ASP A 79 -4.08 -17.90 -4.24
N ASP A 80 -5.18 -18.62 -4.53
CA ASP A 80 -6.08 -18.35 -5.65
C ASP A 80 -6.96 -17.11 -5.41
N ALA A 81 -7.00 -16.59 -4.19
CA ALA A 81 -7.75 -15.38 -3.89
C ALA A 81 -7.18 -14.18 -4.65
N VAL A 82 -8.05 -13.39 -5.25
CA VAL A 82 -7.68 -12.14 -5.93
C VAL A 82 -7.39 -11.07 -4.89
N ASN A 83 -6.12 -10.93 -4.51
CA ASN A 83 -5.70 -9.96 -3.49
C ASN A 83 -4.26 -9.48 -3.68
N ALA A 84 -4.00 -8.27 -3.21
CA ALA A 84 -2.67 -7.72 -2.93
C ALA A 84 -2.79 -6.83 -1.69
N PHE A 85 -1.70 -6.64 -0.98
CA PHE A 85 -1.62 -5.71 0.15
C PHE A 85 -0.18 -5.31 0.42
N SER A 86 -0.04 -4.19 1.09
CA SER A 86 1.25 -3.68 1.55
C SER A 86 1.30 -3.47 3.05
N LEU A 87 2.49 -3.64 3.62
CA LEU A 87 2.78 -3.35 5.01
C LEU A 87 3.72 -2.15 5.09
N PRO A 88 3.75 -1.44 6.23
CA PRO A 88 4.75 -0.41 6.48
C PRO A 88 6.18 -0.92 6.23
N GLY A 89 7.12 -0.03 5.96
CA GLY A 89 8.53 -0.39 5.83
C GLY A 89 8.94 -1.01 4.48
N GLY A 90 8.03 -1.12 3.50
CA GLY A 90 8.41 -1.51 2.13
C GLY A 90 7.97 -2.90 1.67
N TYR A 91 7.12 -3.60 2.40
CA TYR A 91 6.69 -4.96 2.06
C TYR A 91 5.42 -4.96 1.21
N VAL A 92 5.47 -5.61 0.04
CA VAL A 92 4.34 -5.80 -0.87
C VAL A 92 4.07 -7.29 -1.04
N TYR A 93 2.82 -7.68 -0.95
CA TYR A 93 2.36 -9.05 -1.16
C TYR A 93 1.31 -9.06 -2.28
N VAL A 94 1.44 -10.03 -3.20
CA VAL A 94 0.51 -10.21 -4.31
C VAL A 94 0.13 -11.68 -4.38
N ASN A 95 -1.16 -12.00 -4.34
CA ASN A 95 -1.61 -13.38 -4.49
C ASN A 95 -1.49 -13.84 -5.94
N ARG A 96 -1.22 -15.13 -6.13
CA ARG A 96 -1.14 -15.76 -7.44
C ARG A 96 -2.42 -15.58 -8.24
N GLY A 97 -3.59 -15.74 -7.60
CA GLY A 97 -4.89 -15.53 -8.26
C GLY A 97 -5.08 -14.13 -8.83
N LEU A 98 -4.48 -13.09 -8.21
CA LEU A 98 -4.49 -11.75 -8.80
C LEU A 98 -3.56 -11.65 -10.01
N ILE A 99 -2.37 -12.26 -9.95
CA ILE A 99 -1.41 -12.28 -11.07
C ILE A 99 -2.01 -12.99 -12.29
N ASP A 100 -2.74 -14.07 -12.07
CA ASP A 100 -3.35 -14.88 -13.14
C ASP A 100 -4.48 -14.14 -13.89
N LEU A 101 -5.05 -13.10 -13.30
CA LEU A 101 -5.98 -12.18 -14.01
C LEU A 101 -5.25 -11.21 -14.95
N MET A 102 -3.94 -11.05 -14.80
CA MET A 102 -3.16 -10.06 -15.55
C MET A 102 -2.71 -10.61 -16.90
N THR A 103 -2.78 -9.80 -17.93
CA THR A 103 -2.39 -10.18 -19.29
C THR A 103 -1.06 -9.60 -19.74
N ASN A 104 -0.52 -8.63 -19.00
CA ASN A 104 0.75 -7.97 -19.31
C ASN A 104 1.42 -7.37 -18.04
N ASP A 105 2.64 -6.88 -18.20
CA ASP A 105 3.41 -6.29 -17.11
C ASP A 105 2.87 -4.92 -16.66
N ASP A 106 2.18 -4.17 -17.54
CA ASP A 106 1.59 -2.88 -17.15
C ASP A 106 0.47 -3.05 -16.12
N GLN A 107 -0.28 -4.17 -16.19
CA GLN A 107 -1.31 -4.49 -15.21
C GLN A 107 -0.69 -4.90 -13.86
N LEU A 108 0.41 -5.64 -13.88
CA LEU A 108 1.17 -5.95 -12.67
C LEU A 108 1.78 -4.67 -12.07
N ALA A 109 2.29 -3.79 -12.93
CA ALA A 109 2.80 -2.48 -12.52
C ALA A 109 1.71 -1.61 -11.89
N ALA A 110 0.48 -1.67 -12.38
CA ALA A 110 -0.65 -0.95 -11.79
C ALA A 110 -0.89 -1.38 -10.33
N VAL A 111 -0.91 -2.69 -10.07
CA VAL A 111 -1.09 -3.21 -8.70
C VAL A 111 0.11 -2.87 -7.82
N ILE A 112 1.33 -3.16 -8.27
CA ILE A 112 2.54 -2.88 -7.46
C ILE A 112 2.69 -1.39 -7.20
N ALA A 113 2.43 -0.52 -8.19
CA ALA A 113 2.50 0.93 -8.02
C ALA A 113 1.45 1.46 -7.04
N HIS A 114 0.25 0.87 -7.03
CA HIS A 114 -0.80 1.18 -6.07
C HIS A 114 -0.37 0.81 -4.64
N GLU A 115 0.19 -0.39 -4.43
CA GLU A 115 0.69 -0.81 -3.13
C GLU A 115 1.88 0.04 -2.64
N ILE A 116 2.82 0.36 -3.55
CA ILE A 116 3.92 1.28 -3.25
C ILE A 116 3.39 2.68 -2.89
N ALA A 117 2.31 3.13 -3.52
CA ALA A 117 1.67 4.39 -3.19
C ALA A 117 1.09 4.39 -1.76
N HIS A 118 0.48 3.29 -1.31
CA HIS A 118 0.04 3.16 0.08
C HIS A 118 1.21 3.26 1.07
N ILE A 119 2.35 2.67 0.75
CA ILE A 119 3.56 2.75 1.59
C ILE A 119 4.10 4.18 1.60
N THR A 120 4.26 4.81 0.43
CA THR A 120 4.85 6.16 0.33
C THR A 120 3.97 7.23 0.96
N ALA A 121 2.65 7.08 0.89
CA ALA A 121 1.67 7.95 1.56
C ALA A 121 1.46 7.60 3.04
N LYS A 122 2.14 6.57 3.57
CA LYS A 122 2.07 6.12 4.97
C LYS A 122 0.64 5.76 5.43
N HIS A 123 -0.25 5.29 4.53
CA HIS A 123 -1.66 5.05 4.85
C HIS A 123 -1.82 4.06 6.00
N ALA A 124 -1.06 2.96 6.01
CA ALA A 124 -1.11 1.98 7.09
C ALA A 124 -0.69 2.57 8.45
N MET A 125 0.34 3.44 8.47
CA MET A 125 0.78 4.12 9.71
C MET A 125 -0.26 5.12 10.22
N LYS A 126 -0.94 5.83 9.32
CA LYS A 126 -2.04 6.74 9.67
C LYS A 126 -3.22 5.99 10.28
N ARG A 127 -3.59 4.84 9.70
CA ARG A 127 -4.64 3.96 10.27
C ARG A 127 -4.27 3.42 11.64
N LEU A 128 -3.05 2.94 11.79
CA LEU A 128 -2.54 2.44 13.07
C LEU A 128 -2.58 3.52 14.16
N GLN A 129 -2.17 4.75 13.81
CA GLN A 129 -2.25 5.90 14.71
C GLN A 129 -3.70 6.22 15.09
N GLY A 130 -4.63 6.22 14.13
CA GLY A 130 -6.04 6.44 14.39
C GLY A 130 -6.64 5.40 15.32
N ALA A 131 -6.34 4.11 15.08
CA ALA A 131 -6.79 3.01 15.94
C ALA A 131 -6.21 3.13 17.36
N TYR A 132 -4.92 3.47 17.49
CA TYR A 132 -4.30 3.67 18.80
C TYR A 132 -4.89 4.88 19.54
N GLY A 133 -5.14 5.98 18.84
CA GLY A 133 -5.79 7.15 19.41
C GLY A 133 -7.20 6.85 19.93
N ALA A 134 -7.99 6.08 19.19
CA ALA A 134 -9.31 5.62 19.63
C ALA A 134 -9.22 4.75 20.88
N MET A 135 -8.26 3.80 20.91
CA MET A 135 -8.03 2.94 22.10
C MET A 135 -7.62 3.74 23.34
N VAL A 136 -6.78 4.77 23.19
CA VAL A 136 -6.37 5.64 24.31
C VAL A 136 -7.57 6.41 24.84
N LEU A 137 -8.45 6.90 23.96
CA LEU A 137 -9.68 7.57 24.37
C LEU A 137 -10.66 6.62 25.07
N GLU A 138 -10.84 5.38 24.55
CA GLU A 138 -11.64 4.35 25.18
C GLU A 138 -11.00 3.83 26.47
N GLY A 139 -9.68 3.62 26.49
CA GLY A 139 -8.94 3.16 27.67
C GLY A 139 -8.87 4.18 28.78
N ALA A 140 -8.92 5.48 28.48
CA ALA A 140 -9.11 6.54 29.48
C ALA A 140 -10.50 6.43 30.17
N ALA A 141 -11.47 5.82 29.48
CA ALA A 141 -12.76 5.48 30.07
C ALA A 141 -12.73 4.16 30.86
N ILE A 142 -11.75 3.27 30.61
CA ILE A 142 -11.56 1.96 31.28
C ILE A 142 -10.32 1.98 32.22
N ALA A 143 -9.94 3.11 32.76
CA ALA A 143 -8.78 3.24 33.65
C ALA A 143 -8.95 2.47 34.97
N SER A 144 -9.03 1.14 34.88
CA SER A 144 -8.83 0.22 35.99
C SER A 144 -8.36 -1.15 35.52
N GLY A 145 -7.06 -1.38 35.44
CA GLY A 145 -6.44 -2.69 35.66
C GLY A 145 -6.07 -3.51 34.45
N GLN A 146 -4.76 -3.66 34.26
CA GLN A 146 -4.03 -4.83 33.76
C GLN A 146 -4.48 -5.50 32.45
N GLY A 147 -3.66 -5.40 31.40
CA GLY A 147 -3.76 -6.24 30.19
C GLY A 147 -3.17 -5.64 28.88
N GLY A 148 -2.35 -4.58 28.94
CA GLY A 148 -2.15 -3.70 27.79
C GLY A 148 -1.16 -4.10 26.68
N MET A 149 -0.21 -5.04 26.87
CA MET A 149 0.89 -5.19 25.89
C MET A 149 0.72 -6.34 24.88
N ALA A 150 0.12 -7.45 25.25
CA ALA A 150 -0.11 -8.56 24.32
C ALA A 150 -1.28 -8.29 23.34
N ALA A 151 -2.29 -7.54 23.78
CA ALA A 151 -3.40 -7.08 22.93
C ALA A 151 -2.93 -6.10 21.84
N GLY A 152 -1.92 -5.27 22.13
CA GLY A 152 -1.44 -4.23 21.20
C GLY A 152 -0.87 -4.76 19.88
N VAL A 153 -0.21 -5.93 19.86
CA VAL A 153 0.38 -6.49 18.64
C VAL A 153 -0.70 -7.10 17.72
N GLY A 154 -1.71 -7.76 18.29
CA GLY A 154 -2.85 -8.29 17.52
C GLY A 154 -3.67 -7.17 16.88
N ILE A 155 -3.98 -6.14 17.66
CA ILE A 155 -4.75 -4.96 17.17
C ILE A 155 -3.95 -4.20 16.10
N ALA A 156 -2.64 -4.10 16.23
CA ALA A 156 -1.80 -3.48 15.21
C ALA A 156 -1.85 -4.28 13.89
N ALA A 157 -1.73 -5.61 13.94
CA ALA A 157 -1.81 -6.46 12.76
C ALA A 157 -3.18 -6.35 12.08
N ASP A 158 -4.27 -6.43 12.85
CA ASP A 158 -5.63 -6.27 12.33
C ASP A 158 -5.85 -4.88 11.72
N SER A 159 -5.38 -3.82 12.39
CA SER A 159 -5.51 -2.43 11.90
C SER A 159 -4.78 -2.19 10.58
N LEU A 160 -3.67 -2.87 10.34
CA LEU A 160 -2.91 -2.77 9.08
C LEU A 160 -3.63 -3.46 7.91
N LEU A 161 -4.51 -4.44 8.21
CA LEU A 161 -5.30 -5.20 7.22
C LEU A 161 -6.73 -4.67 7.04
N PHE A 162 -7.13 -3.62 7.77
CA PHE A 162 -8.44 -2.99 7.58
C PHE A 162 -8.53 -2.26 6.22
N ALA A 163 -9.79 -2.09 5.77
CA ALA A 163 -10.10 -1.33 4.57
C ALA A 163 -9.50 0.09 4.61
N ASN A 164 -8.91 0.50 3.51
CA ASN A 164 -8.48 1.88 3.31
C ASN A 164 -9.69 2.82 3.24
N SER A 165 -9.49 4.08 3.59
CA SER A 165 -10.50 5.10 3.34
C SER A 165 -10.62 5.36 1.83
N ARG A 166 -11.73 6.00 1.43
CA ARG A 166 -11.92 6.40 0.03
C ARG A 166 -10.82 7.34 -0.44
N GLU A 167 -10.45 8.26 0.41
CA GLU A 167 -9.42 9.26 0.16
C GLU A 167 -8.04 8.60 -0.01
N ASP A 168 -7.70 7.61 0.83
CA ASP A 168 -6.47 6.83 0.71
C ASP A 168 -6.41 6.07 -0.62
N GLU A 169 -7.53 5.46 -1.05
CA GLU A 169 -7.60 4.75 -2.33
C GLU A 169 -7.42 5.69 -3.53
N PHE A 170 -8.05 6.86 -3.49
CA PHE A 170 -7.88 7.86 -4.55
C PHE A 170 -6.47 8.45 -4.59
N GLU A 171 -5.86 8.66 -3.43
CA GLU A 171 -4.47 9.11 -3.35
C GLU A 171 -3.52 8.02 -3.87
N ALA A 172 -3.72 6.76 -3.48
CA ALA A 172 -2.92 5.64 -3.95
C ALA A 172 -3.04 5.41 -5.47
N ASP A 173 -4.25 5.52 -6.04
CA ASP A 173 -4.43 5.43 -7.50
C ASP A 173 -3.72 6.56 -8.25
N ARG A 174 -3.84 7.81 -7.75
CA ARG A 174 -3.18 8.98 -8.35
C ARG A 174 -1.65 8.84 -8.31
N LEU A 175 -1.10 8.47 -7.17
CA LEU A 175 0.34 8.24 -7.00
C LEU A 175 0.81 7.04 -7.84
N GLY A 176 0.06 5.95 -7.84
CA GLY A 176 0.34 4.75 -8.63
C GLY A 176 0.41 5.05 -10.12
N VAL A 177 -0.57 5.79 -10.66
CA VAL A 177 -0.56 6.28 -12.06
C VAL A 177 0.68 7.12 -12.35
N ARG A 178 1.07 8.01 -11.42
CA ARG A 178 2.29 8.83 -11.55
C ARG A 178 3.54 7.96 -11.60
N TYR A 179 3.65 6.97 -10.71
CA TYR A 179 4.79 6.04 -10.69
C TYR A 179 4.85 5.18 -11.96
N MET A 180 3.70 4.69 -12.45
CA MET A 180 3.63 3.97 -13.73
C MET A 180 4.18 4.81 -14.88
N LYS A 181 3.71 6.06 -15.03
CA LYS A 181 4.19 7.00 -16.06
C LYS A 181 5.71 7.16 -16.01
N ARG A 182 6.24 7.48 -14.82
CA ARG A 182 7.68 7.71 -14.60
C ARG A 182 8.51 6.45 -14.85
N ALA A 183 7.99 5.28 -14.52
CA ALA A 183 8.62 3.99 -14.75
C ALA A 183 8.49 3.49 -16.21
N GLY A 184 7.79 4.23 -17.08
CA GLY A 184 7.59 3.88 -18.48
C GLY A 184 6.61 2.72 -18.70
N TYR A 185 5.62 2.57 -17.80
CA TYR A 185 4.47 1.69 -17.96
C TYR A 185 3.26 2.48 -18.48
N ASP A 186 2.33 1.79 -19.15
CA ASP A 186 1.07 2.40 -19.61
C ASP A 186 0.14 2.68 -18.42
N PRO A 187 -0.06 3.96 -18.02
CA PRO A 187 -0.89 4.30 -16.86
C PRO A 187 -2.37 4.02 -17.07
N SER A 188 -2.84 3.83 -18.32
CA SER A 188 -4.22 3.46 -18.61
C SER A 188 -4.57 2.07 -18.07
N GLN A 189 -3.58 1.22 -17.85
CA GLN A 189 -3.75 -0.13 -17.34
C GLN A 189 -4.18 -0.15 -15.86
N MET A 190 -4.02 0.93 -15.10
CA MET A 190 -4.64 1.08 -13.78
C MET A 190 -6.17 0.94 -13.89
N ARG A 191 -6.80 1.68 -14.81
CA ARG A 191 -8.25 1.58 -15.04
C ARG A 191 -8.66 0.20 -15.53
N VAL A 192 -7.87 -0.41 -16.42
CA VAL A 192 -8.16 -1.76 -16.94
C VAL A 192 -8.13 -2.78 -15.82
N MET A 193 -7.12 -2.70 -14.94
CA MET A 193 -7.00 -3.60 -13.79
C MET A 193 -8.16 -3.44 -12.80
N LEU A 194 -8.54 -2.21 -12.48
CA LEU A 194 -9.72 -1.92 -11.64
C LEU A 194 -11.01 -2.49 -12.27
N GLY A 195 -11.15 -2.44 -13.61
CA GLY A 195 -12.28 -3.05 -14.31
C GLY A 195 -12.33 -4.57 -14.17
N LYS A 196 -11.18 -5.25 -14.27
CA LYS A 196 -11.08 -6.70 -14.05
C LYS A 196 -11.42 -7.08 -12.60
N LEU A 197 -10.97 -6.29 -11.63
CA LEU A 197 -11.29 -6.49 -10.22
C LEU A 197 -12.79 -6.33 -9.96
N LEU A 198 -13.43 -5.32 -10.57
CA LEU A 198 -14.88 -5.13 -10.46
C LEU A 198 -15.66 -6.30 -11.07
N GLU A 199 -15.25 -6.76 -12.25
CA GLU A 199 -15.86 -7.91 -12.91
C GLU A 199 -15.75 -9.19 -12.07
N HIS A 200 -14.56 -9.41 -11.47
CA HIS A 200 -14.32 -10.54 -10.59
C HIS A 200 -15.15 -10.45 -9.30
N GLN A 201 -15.25 -9.26 -8.70
CA GLN A 201 -16.08 -9.00 -7.53
C GLN A 201 -17.55 -9.37 -7.76
N MET A 202 -18.07 -9.13 -8.98
CA MET A 202 -19.46 -9.43 -9.31
C MET A 202 -19.73 -10.93 -9.50
N LYS A 203 -18.68 -11.73 -9.74
CA LYS A 203 -18.79 -13.18 -10.01
C LYS A 203 -18.54 -14.05 -8.79
N GLU A 204 -17.80 -13.57 -7.81
CA GLU A 204 -17.38 -14.35 -6.65
C GLU A 204 -18.16 -14.01 -5.37
N PRO A 205 -18.48 -15.01 -4.52
CA PRO A 205 -19.05 -14.75 -3.21
C PRO A 205 -18.01 -14.02 -2.32
N PRO A 206 -18.48 -13.19 -1.37
CA PRO A 206 -17.60 -12.45 -0.47
C PRO A 206 -16.81 -13.41 0.42
N ARG A 207 -15.50 -13.47 0.22
CA ARG A 207 -14.53 -14.16 1.10
C ARG A 207 -13.86 -13.14 2.04
N PRO A 208 -13.38 -13.53 3.23
CA PRO A 208 -12.49 -12.67 3.99
C PRO A 208 -11.17 -12.46 3.23
N PHE A 209 -10.54 -11.31 3.39
CA PHE A 209 -9.23 -10.96 2.79
C PHE A 209 -9.17 -10.99 1.26
N ILE A 210 -10.16 -10.45 0.58
CA ILE A 210 -10.14 -10.20 -0.87
C ILE A 210 -9.98 -8.71 -1.17
N TYR A 211 -9.39 -8.39 -2.33
CA TYR A 211 -8.97 -7.04 -2.73
C TYR A 211 -10.00 -5.94 -2.45
N TRP A 212 -11.27 -6.13 -2.85
CA TRP A 212 -12.31 -5.11 -2.69
C TRP A 212 -12.77 -4.87 -1.25
N ARG A 213 -12.38 -5.71 -0.29
CA ARG A 213 -12.62 -5.47 1.14
C ARG A 213 -11.54 -4.58 1.75
N THR A 214 -10.31 -4.72 1.31
CA THR A 214 -9.18 -3.89 1.73
C THR A 214 -9.07 -2.62 0.89
N HIS A 215 -9.48 -2.69 -0.39
CA HIS A 215 -9.43 -1.62 -1.39
C HIS A 215 -10.81 -1.35 -2.01
N PRO A 216 -11.74 -0.73 -1.28
CA PRO A 216 -13.12 -0.50 -1.74
C PRO A 216 -13.24 0.59 -2.82
N PHE A 217 -14.48 0.90 -3.21
CA PHE A 217 -14.87 2.02 -4.07
C PHE A 217 -14.42 1.89 -5.55
N ILE A 218 -14.27 0.67 -6.07
CA ILE A 218 -13.71 0.42 -7.43
C ILE A 218 -14.36 1.27 -8.53
N PRO A 219 -15.69 1.44 -8.64
CA PRO A 219 -16.29 2.26 -9.69
C PRO A 219 -15.84 3.72 -9.68
N GLN A 220 -15.77 4.35 -8.49
CA GLN A 220 -15.32 5.74 -8.37
C GLN A 220 -13.81 5.86 -8.66
N ARG A 221 -13.03 4.87 -8.25
CA ARG A 221 -11.59 4.78 -8.52
C ARG A 221 -11.31 4.70 -10.02
N MET A 222 -12.07 3.89 -10.76
CA MET A 222 -11.93 3.77 -12.22
C MET A 222 -12.10 5.11 -12.93
N ALA A 223 -13.09 5.92 -12.53
CA ALA A 223 -13.31 7.24 -13.11
C ALA A 223 -12.09 8.16 -12.88
N ARG A 224 -11.60 8.25 -11.64
CA ARG A 224 -10.46 9.10 -11.27
C ARG A 224 -9.12 8.61 -11.85
N ALA A 225 -8.88 7.31 -11.88
CA ALA A 225 -7.68 6.75 -12.50
C ALA A 225 -7.60 7.08 -14.00
N ASN A 226 -8.75 7.10 -14.69
CA ASN A 226 -8.82 7.50 -16.08
C ASN A 226 -8.49 9.00 -16.29
N GLU A 227 -8.95 9.87 -15.40
CA GLU A 227 -8.61 11.29 -15.42
C GLU A 227 -7.10 11.50 -15.14
N ALA A 228 -6.55 10.84 -14.12
CA ALA A 228 -5.14 10.91 -13.78
C ALA A 228 -4.23 10.39 -14.91
N ALA A 229 -4.65 9.32 -15.61
CA ALA A 229 -3.91 8.78 -16.75
C ALA A 229 -3.87 9.74 -17.94
N LYS A 230 -4.95 10.51 -18.18
CA LYS A 230 -5.08 11.49 -19.26
C LYS A 230 -4.53 12.87 -18.90
N GLY A 231 -4.44 13.19 -17.61
CA GLY A 231 -4.08 14.50 -17.12
C GLY A 231 -2.71 14.96 -17.61
N ALA A 232 -2.55 16.28 -17.75
CA ALA A 232 -1.23 16.91 -17.89
C ALA A 232 -0.37 16.55 -16.67
N ALA A 233 0.94 16.42 -16.87
CA ALA A 233 1.87 16.20 -15.77
C ALA A 233 1.68 17.30 -14.72
N GLU A 234 1.52 16.91 -13.46
CA GLU A 234 1.43 17.90 -12.37
C GLU A 234 2.75 18.68 -12.29
N PHE A 235 2.71 19.94 -11.88
CA PHE A 235 3.92 20.77 -11.72
C PHE A 235 5.02 20.07 -10.89
N ARG A 236 4.63 19.22 -9.94
CA ARG A 236 5.54 18.38 -9.16
C ARG A 236 6.29 17.34 -9.97
N ASP A 237 5.75 16.89 -11.09
CA ASP A 237 6.43 15.95 -11.98
C ASP A 237 7.63 16.58 -12.65
N TYR A 238 7.65 17.90 -12.79
CA TYR A 238 8.79 18.67 -13.32
C TYR A 238 9.84 18.96 -12.27
N LEU A 239 9.49 19.10 -11.00
CA LEU A 239 10.45 19.41 -9.92
C LEU A 239 11.45 18.28 -9.65
N ASN A 240 11.09 17.03 -9.96
CA ASN A 240 11.96 15.87 -9.74
C ASN A 240 12.80 15.50 -10.98
N ILE A 241 12.61 16.15 -12.13
CA ILE A 241 13.40 15.91 -13.36
C ILE A 241 14.67 16.78 -13.37
N THR A 242 14.70 17.87 -12.60
CA THR A 242 15.84 18.80 -12.59
C THR A 242 16.96 18.43 -11.61
N GLY A 243 16.91 17.28 -10.96
CA GLY A 243 17.90 16.82 -9.98
C GLY A 243 19.04 15.95 -10.51
N GLU A 244 19.05 15.54 -11.77
CA GLU A 244 20.11 14.71 -12.35
C GLU A 244 20.68 15.31 -13.64
N GLU A 245 21.34 16.44 -13.51
CA GLU A 245 22.42 16.84 -14.43
C GLU A 245 23.43 17.67 -13.64
N LYS A 246 24.34 16.95 -12.94
CA LYS A 246 25.73 17.41 -12.73
C LYS A 246 26.58 16.25 -12.23
#